data_e8c2a6df78f1702e7fb521411dd7f119
#
_entry.id   e8c2a6df78f1702e7fb521411dd7f119
#
_cell.length_a   1.000
_cell.length_b   1.000
_cell.length_c   1.000
_cell.angle_alpha   90.00
_cell.angle_beta   90.00
_cell.angle_gamma   90.00
#
_symmetry.space_group_name_H-M   'P 1'
#
loop_
_entity.id
_entity.type
_entity.pdbx_description
1 polymer ?
#
loop_
_entity_poly.entity_id
_entity_poly.type
_entity_poly.pdbx_seq_one_letter_code
_entity_poly.pdbx_strand_id
1 'polypeptide(L)' 'MTRGAQVSLLRWLRRQLQQPTPGREHLEAAVENDDPSEVRRLLAEVPFTPDQRRHVEGLLDAWEEGRG' A
#
# COMPACT_ATOMS: atom_id res chain seq x y z
N MET A 1 -16.30 -1.45 -9.84
CA MET A 1 -16.07 -1.14 -8.44
C MET A 1 -15.14 -2.12 -7.80
N THR A 2 -13.90 -1.83 -7.83
CA THR A 2 -12.94 -2.81 -7.37
C THR A 2 -12.09 -2.23 -6.26
N ARG A 3 -12.44 -2.57 -5.05
CA ARG A 3 -11.53 -2.36 -3.93
C ARG A 3 -10.56 -3.52 -3.80
N GLY A 4 -10.52 -4.40 -4.80
CA GLY A 4 -9.67 -5.58 -4.75
C GLY A 4 -8.20 -5.28 -4.56
N ALA A 5 -7.67 -4.30 -5.30
CA ALA A 5 -6.27 -3.92 -5.18
C ALA A 5 -5.97 -3.30 -3.80
N GLN A 6 -6.90 -2.48 -3.29
CA GLN A 6 -6.74 -1.86 -1.98
C GLN A 6 -6.76 -2.91 -0.87
N VAL A 7 -7.69 -3.86 -0.94
CA VAL A 7 -7.80 -4.92 0.05
C VAL A 7 -6.55 -5.81 0.01
N SER A 8 -6.09 -6.15 -1.19
CA SER A 8 -4.88 -6.95 -1.37
C SER A 8 -3.67 -6.24 -0.78
N LEU A 9 -3.55 -4.94 -1.03
CA LEU A 9 -2.46 -4.13 -0.50
C LEU A 9 -2.48 -4.09 1.02
N LEU A 10 -3.65 -3.85 1.63
CA LEU A 10 -3.79 -3.82 3.08
C LEU A 10 -3.43 -5.15 3.72
N ARG A 11 -3.89 -6.25 3.13
CA ARG A 11 -3.57 -7.58 3.62
C ARG A 11 -2.08 -7.85 3.59
N TRP A 12 -1.48 -7.50 2.45
CA TRP A 12 -0.04 -7.70 2.27
C TRP A 12 0.76 -6.87 3.26
N LEU A 13 0.39 -5.60 3.43
CA LEU A 13 1.05 -4.71 4.38
C LEU A 13 0.95 -5.22 5.81
N ARG A 14 -0.22 -5.68 6.21
CA ARG A 14 -0.43 -6.22 7.56
C ARG A 14 0.44 -7.46 7.80
N ARG A 15 0.64 -8.26 6.75
CA ARG A 15 1.49 -9.44 6.84
C ARG A 15 2.96 -9.07 6.93
N GLN A 16 3.39 -8.07 6.15
CA GLN A 16 4.79 -7.65 6.13
C GLN A 16 5.16 -6.81 7.35
N LEU A 17 4.25 -5.96 7.79
CA LEU A 17 4.46 -5.07 8.92
C LEU A 17 3.75 -5.62 10.16
N GLN A 18 4.28 -6.71 10.70
CA GLN A 18 3.66 -7.39 11.83
C GLN A 18 3.72 -6.60 13.12
N GLN A 19 4.62 -5.64 13.22
CA GLN A 19 4.74 -4.80 14.39
C GLN A 19 4.05 -3.46 14.15
N PRO A 20 3.36 -2.90 15.17
CA PRO A 20 2.78 -1.57 15.03
C PRO A 20 3.90 -0.56 14.84
N THR A 21 3.95 0.04 13.66
CA THR A 21 4.91 1.08 13.36
C THR A 21 4.23 2.43 13.37
N PRO A 22 4.92 3.49 13.83
CA PRO A 22 4.39 4.84 13.70
C PRO A 22 4.16 5.12 12.20
N GLY A 23 2.98 5.57 11.84
CA GLY A 23 2.65 5.83 10.46
C GLY A 23 1.81 4.77 9.78
N ARG A 24 1.67 3.58 10.41
CA ARG A 24 0.81 2.54 9.86
C ARG A 24 -0.64 3.01 9.76
N GLU A 25 -1.10 3.77 10.74
CA GLU A 25 -2.45 4.33 10.75
C GLU A 25 -2.65 5.30 9.60
N HIS A 26 -1.64 6.13 9.32
CA HIS A 26 -1.68 7.05 8.18
C HIS A 26 -1.74 6.29 6.87
N LEU A 27 -0.98 5.20 6.79
CA LEU A 27 -0.94 4.37 5.60
C LEU A 27 -2.31 3.72 5.35
N GLU A 28 -2.90 3.13 6.38
CA GLU A 28 -4.22 2.52 6.25
C GLU A 28 -5.28 3.56 5.89
N ALA A 29 -5.21 4.75 6.49
CA ALA A 29 -6.13 5.83 6.17
C ALA A 29 -5.98 6.28 4.71
N ALA A 30 -4.76 6.37 4.21
CA ALA A 30 -4.52 6.75 2.82
C ALA A 30 -5.10 5.72 1.85
N VAL A 31 -5.00 4.43 2.18
CA VAL A 31 -5.59 3.38 1.36
C VAL A 31 -7.11 3.47 1.38
N GLU A 32 -7.70 3.70 2.55
CA GLU A 32 -9.15 3.83 2.69
C GLU A 32 -9.69 5.07 1.97
N ASN A 33 -8.89 6.14 1.92
CA ASN A 33 -9.26 7.37 1.23
C ASN A 33 -9.04 7.31 -0.28
N ASP A 34 -8.61 6.15 -0.78
CA ASP A 34 -8.37 5.94 -2.20
C ASP A 34 -7.34 6.93 -2.76
N ASP A 35 -6.23 7.09 -2.04
CA ASP A 35 -5.17 8.01 -2.40
C ASP A 35 -3.84 7.28 -2.62
N PRO A 36 -3.65 6.68 -3.82
CA PRO A 36 -2.43 5.94 -4.10
C PRO A 36 -1.16 6.79 -4.10
N SER A 37 -1.27 8.07 -4.44
CA SER A 37 -0.12 8.98 -4.41
C SER A 37 0.42 9.13 -2.99
N GLU A 38 -0.47 9.31 -2.03
CA GLU A 38 -0.08 9.42 -0.63
C GLU A 38 0.49 8.10 -0.13
N VAL A 39 -0.10 6.98 -0.55
CA VAL A 39 0.40 5.67 -0.17
C VAL A 39 1.82 5.47 -0.71
N ARG A 40 2.08 5.85 -1.96
CA ARG A 40 3.42 5.77 -2.54
C ARG A 40 4.43 6.58 -1.73
N ARG A 41 4.02 7.79 -1.35
CA ARG A 41 4.89 8.68 -0.57
C ARG A 41 5.25 8.05 0.78
N LEU A 42 4.26 7.51 1.45
CA LEU A 42 4.46 6.88 2.76
C LEU A 42 5.32 5.62 2.65
N LEU A 43 5.07 4.81 1.62
CA LEU A 43 5.81 3.56 1.43
C LEU A 43 7.26 3.78 1.00
N ALA A 44 7.58 4.95 0.44
CA ALA A 44 8.95 5.28 0.06
C ALA A 44 9.89 5.30 1.26
N GLU A 45 9.36 5.55 2.45
CA GLU A 45 10.14 5.59 3.67
C GLU A 45 10.25 4.24 4.38
N VAL A 46 9.50 3.25 3.93
CA VAL A 46 9.53 1.92 4.52
C VAL A 46 10.71 1.13 3.96
N PRO A 47 11.54 0.50 4.81
CA PRO A 47 12.72 -0.24 4.35
C PRO A 47 12.36 -1.62 3.81
N PHE A 48 11.72 -1.65 2.65
CA PHE A 48 11.39 -2.90 1.98
C PHE A 48 12.63 -3.51 1.31
N THR A 49 12.65 -4.84 1.21
CA THR A 49 13.60 -5.52 0.35
C THR A 49 13.24 -5.22 -1.11
N PRO A 50 14.18 -5.43 -2.05
CA PRO A 50 13.87 -5.21 -3.48
C PRO A 50 12.66 -6.03 -3.96
N ASP A 51 12.51 -7.26 -3.48
CA ASP A 51 11.37 -8.09 -3.86
C ASP A 51 10.06 -7.56 -3.30
N GLN A 52 10.06 -7.12 -2.03
CA GLN A 52 8.89 -6.53 -1.41
C GLN A 52 8.47 -5.25 -2.13
N ARG A 53 9.46 -4.42 -2.46
CA ARG A 53 9.18 -3.17 -3.16
C ARG A 53 8.58 -3.41 -4.53
N ARG A 54 9.10 -4.39 -5.26
CA ARG A 54 8.56 -4.76 -6.56
C ARG A 54 7.11 -5.22 -6.45
N HIS A 55 6.84 -6.02 -5.43
CA HIS A 55 5.47 -6.52 -5.21
C HIS A 55 4.51 -5.39 -4.90
N VAL A 56 4.88 -4.49 -3.98
CA VAL A 56 4.00 -3.40 -3.58
C VAL A 56 3.79 -2.41 -4.72
N GLU A 57 4.81 -2.17 -5.54
CA GLU A 57 4.65 -1.29 -6.69
C GLU A 57 3.69 -1.88 -7.71
N GLY A 58 3.72 -3.19 -7.90
CA GLY A 58 2.75 -3.86 -8.75
C GLY A 58 1.32 -3.69 -8.25
N LEU A 59 1.13 -3.79 -6.94
CA LEU A 59 -0.19 -3.58 -6.34
C LEU A 59 -0.66 -2.13 -6.52
N LEU A 60 0.25 -1.18 -6.36
CA LEU A 60 -0.07 0.23 -6.53
C LEU A 60 -0.44 0.55 -7.98
N ASP A 61 0.31 -0.01 -8.93
CA ASP A 61 0.03 0.16 -10.35
C ASP A 61 -1.35 -0.39 -10.71
N ALA A 62 -1.69 -1.56 -10.21
CA ALA A 62 -2.99 -2.16 -10.45
C ALA A 62 -4.11 -1.29 -9.87
N TRP A 63 -3.87 -0.72 -8.70
CA TRP A 63 -4.84 0.18 -8.07
C TRP A 63 -5.04 1.44 -8.92
N GLU A 64 -3.95 2.06 -9.35
CA GLU A 64 -4.03 3.28 -10.16
C GLU A 64 -4.70 3.03 -11.50
N GLU A 65 -4.44 1.88 -12.12
CA GLU A 65 -5.10 1.50 -13.36
C GLU A 65 -6.61 1.34 -13.16
N GLY A 66 -7.01 0.77 -12.03
CA GLY A 66 -8.41 0.57 -11.73
C GLY A 66 -9.18 1.86 -11.47
N ARG A 67 -8.48 2.95 -11.17
CA ARG A 67 -9.11 4.25 -10.93
C ARG A 67 -9.44 4.99 -12.22
N GLY A 68 -8.68 4.69 -13.25
CA GLY A 68 -8.78 5.37 -14.52
C GLY A 68 -10.10 5.17 -15.20
#